data_5d7dfad4e1750441f854101c4f23e0e2
#
_entry.id   5d7dfad4e1750441f854101c4f23e0e2
#
_cell.length_a   1.000
_cell.length_b   1.000
_cell.length_c   1.000
_cell.angle_alpha   90.00
_cell.angle_beta   90.00
_cell.angle_gamma   90.00
#
_symmetry.space_group_name_H-M   'P 1'
#
loop_
_entity.id
_entity.type
_entity.pdbx_description
1 polymer ?
#
loop_
_entity_poly.entity_id
_entity_poly.type
_entity_poly.pdbx_seq_one_letter_code
_entity_poly.pdbx_strand_id
1 'polypeptide(L)'
;MEDDEIEILDIFDKDKKEKKEDIPSTPVTRVSRLEREEEPVVVKKTIPNSTPKKTKKKVKAGAFQKLFCICSAIFLLGCIVFYGYRFIKYYRIYNPKVDSGDGSVLLAKDIVGKSEFATDEEDGLFSSSGNYIYKGAVTNNYLKFNNMLWRIVRINADNSIDIILDDYTTLLPWNSSVTEFKKADIYEYLNKDFLSLLDQDMLVKTSFCTDKIDSLSSITCEDQEMDGYVKLLDVANFLNSVNKSKSYLVKEEEIFWLSDYGTDKIWHTNGVNVSQSEVGIFYEIRPMVRLKSTTVYSSGEGTMEKPFTVDKEDILRVGSKVKLGEDTWIVYDNTSDIKLMLEKTLDKQVEYDSEKLTYSDSSIMKYLNDTYLNSLSYKDMLVETTWYTGGYKTSINDIKGDTVKAKVGIPNLLDIKFNSEVSGYFTSTSQEDRILVYENPLRPGKVTTYRSVRPCIAISKESANKLKYADGLFKVGE
;
A
#
# COMPACT_ATOMS: atom_id res chain seq x y z
N MET A 1 18.32 -5.91 -47.19
CA MET A 1 18.60 -6.44 -45.84
C MET A 1 17.29 -6.26 -45.12
N GLU A 2 16.56 -7.36 -45.06
CA GLU A 2 15.18 -7.43 -44.58
C GLU A 2 15.18 -7.37 -43.07
N ASP A 3 14.31 -6.51 -42.58
CA ASP A 3 14.06 -6.33 -41.13
C ASP A 3 13.24 -7.54 -40.64
N ASP A 4 13.88 -8.43 -39.89
CA ASP A 4 13.17 -9.45 -39.11
C ASP A 4 12.51 -8.80 -37.89
N GLU A 5 11.33 -8.23 -38.09
CA GLU A 5 10.37 -7.96 -37.03
C GLU A 5 9.82 -9.29 -36.54
N ILE A 6 10.30 -9.75 -35.37
CA ILE A 6 9.75 -10.91 -34.68
C ILE A 6 8.41 -10.49 -34.08
N GLU A 7 7.32 -10.98 -34.67
CA GLU A 7 5.96 -10.93 -34.15
C GLU A 7 5.87 -11.59 -32.76
N ILE A 8 5.83 -10.77 -31.71
CA ILE A 8 5.46 -11.19 -30.35
C ILE A 8 3.98 -10.86 -30.05
N LEU A 9 3.18 -10.59 -31.07
CA LEU A 9 1.77 -10.19 -30.92
C LEU A 9 0.75 -11.34 -30.98
N ASP A 10 1.16 -12.60 -31.08
CA ASP A 10 0.21 -13.72 -31.37
C ASP A 10 -0.16 -14.60 -30.16
N ILE A 11 0.22 -14.23 -28.94
CA ILE A 11 -0.18 -15.03 -27.76
C ILE A 11 -1.51 -14.54 -27.15
N PHE A 12 -1.96 -13.33 -27.44
CA PHE A 12 -3.18 -12.76 -26.85
C PHE A 12 -4.44 -12.83 -27.73
N ASP A 13 -4.35 -13.29 -28.99
CA ASP A 13 -5.48 -13.25 -29.93
C ASP A 13 -6.13 -14.62 -30.24
N LYS A 14 -5.76 -15.71 -29.55
CA LYS A 14 -6.32 -17.05 -29.79
C LYS A 14 -7.60 -17.39 -29.04
N ASP A 15 -8.05 -16.58 -28.09
CA ASP A 15 -9.25 -16.91 -27.30
C ASP A 15 -10.52 -16.15 -27.73
N LYS A 16 -10.53 -15.47 -28.86
CA LYS A 16 -11.69 -14.71 -29.34
C LYS A 16 -12.45 -15.30 -30.53
N LYS A 17 -12.28 -16.55 -30.85
CA LYS A 17 -13.17 -17.20 -31.85
C LYS A 17 -13.49 -18.63 -31.43
N GLU A 18 -14.67 -18.80 -30.88
CA GLU A 18 -15.62 -19.92 -30.80
C GLU A 18 -16.25 -19.97 -29.40
N LYS A 19 -17.51 -19.71 -29.24
CA LYS A 19 -18.77 -20.31 -29.55
C LYS A 19 -19.93 -19.43 -29.09
N LYS A 20 -20.76 -19.00 -30.01
CA LYS A 20 -22.16 -18.73 -29.75
C LYS A 20 -22.86 -20.08 -29.78
N GLU A 21 -23.27 -20.59 -28.63
CA GLU A 21 -24.34 -21.60 -28.54
C GLU A 21 -25.49 -20.99 -27.77
N ASP A 22 -26.66 -21.04 -28.42
CA ASP A 22 -27.96 -20.61 -27.92
C ASP A 22 -28.37 -21.40 -26.70
N ILE A 23 -28.63 -20.69 -25.60
CA ILE A 23 -29.31 -21.27 -24.44
C ILE A 23 -30.75 -20.83 -24.49
N PRO A 24 -31.73 -21.78 -24.52
CA PRO A 24 -33.13 -21.46 -24.57
C PRO A 24 -33.64 -20.89 -23.25
N SER A 25 -34.34 -19.76 -23.37
CA SER A 25 -35.03 -19.07 -22.28
C SER A 25 -36.19 -19.93 -21.74
N THR A 26 -36.09 -20.38 -20.51
CA THR A 26 -37.25 -20.87 -19.75
C THR A 26 -37.83 -19.73 -18.90
N PRO A 27 -39.14 -19.56 -18.86
CA PRO A 27 -39.77 -18.48 -18.13
C PRO A 27 -39.83 -18.80 -16.64
N VAL A 28 -39.29 -17.91 -15.83
CA VAL A 28 -39.43 -17.96 -14.36
C VAL A 28 -40.85 -17.55 -14.00
N THR A 29 -41.60 -18.51 -13.48
CA THR A 29 -42.95 -18.32 -12.96
C THR A 29 -42.88 -17.49 -11.67
N ARG A 30 -43.56 -16.37 -11.71
CA ARG A 30 -43.73 -15.44 -10.59
C ARG A 30 -44.69 -16.07 -9.58
N VAL A 31 -44.25 -16.49 -8.42
CA VAL A 31 -45.09 -16.92 -7.31
C VAL A 31 -45.64 -15.69 -6.61
N SER A 32 -46.91 -15.42 -6.80
CA SER A 32 -47.68 -14.40 -6.10
C SER A 32 -47.85 -14.75 -4.62
N ARG A 33 -47.42 -13.86 -3.76
CA ARG A 33 -47.62 -13.90 -2.31
C ARG A 33 -49.08 -13.56 -2.03
N LEU A 34 -49.84 -14.53 -1.54
CA LEU A 34 -51.17 -14.32 -1.00
C LEU A 34 -51.06 -13.58 0.34
N GLU A 35 -51.58 -12.38 0.36
CA GLU A 35 -51.89 -11.64 1.58
C GLU A 35 -53.16 -12.27 2.19
N ARG A 36 -53.07 -12.68 3.46
CA ARG A 36 -54.22 -13.13 4.24
C ARG A 36 -54.58 -11.99 5.19
N GLU A 37 -55.62 -11.23 4.83
CA GLU A 37 -56.30 -10.31 5.74
C GLU A 37 -56.99 -11.08 6.85
N GLU A 38 -56.64 -10.79 8.12
CA GLU A 38 -57.44 -11.21 9.29
C GLU A 38 -58.23 -10.02 9.79
N GLU A 39 -59.56 -10.13 9.70
CA GLU A 39 -60.50 -9.17 10.27
C GLU A 39 -60.48 -9.22 11.82
N PRO A 40 -60.62 -8.08 12.52
CA PRO A 40 -60.68 -8.08 13.98
C PRO A 40 -62.07 -8.43 14.48
N VAL A 41 -62.17 -9.51 15.23
CA VAL A 41 -63.37 -9.91 15.95
C VAL A 41 -63.62 -8.98 17.13
N VAL A 42 -64.70 -8.20 17.07
CA VAL A 42 -65.20 -7.37 18.16
C VAL A 42 -66.01 -8.22 19.15
N VAL A 43 -65.43 -8.50 20.31
CA VAL A 43 -66.18 -9.11 21.43
C VAL A 43 -66.61 -8.03 22.40
N LYS A 44 -67.92 -7.70 22.39
CA LYS A 44 -68.57 -6.88 23.43
C LYS A 44 -68.64 -7.70 24.71
N LYS A 45 -67.92 -7.28 25.76
CA LYS A 45 -68.16 -7.74 27.13
C LYS A 45 -68.84 -6.65 27.95
N THR A 46 -70.05 -6.96 28.37
CA THR A 46 -70.85 -6.23 29.35
C THR A 46 -70.18 -6.19 30.72
N ILE A 47 -70.12 -5.03 31.32
CA ILE A 47 -69.59 -4.79 32.67
C ILE A 47 -70.75 -4.83 33.66
N PRO A 48 -70.65 -5.66 34.70
CA PRO A 48 -71.49 -5.44 35.88
C PRO A 48 -70.74 -4.58 36.91
N ASN A 49 -71.30 -3.46 37.26
CA ASN A 49 -70.90 -2.62 38.38
C ASN A 49 -71.02 -3.36 39.69
N SER A 50 -69.95 -3.55 40.44
CA SER A 50 -69.97 -3.68 41.89
C SER A 50 -68.57 -3.34 42.45
N THR A 51 -68.52 -2.19 43.11
CA THR A 51 -67.38 -1.74 43.93
C THR A 51 -67.42 -2.47 45.30
N PRO A 52 -66.31 -3.14 45.68
CA PRO A 52 -66.01 -3.23 47.11
C PRO A 52 -64.77 -2.35 47.44
N LYS A 53 -64.96 -1.45 48.37
CA LYS A 53 -63.89 -0.72 49.04
C LYS A 53 -62.87 -1.70 49.63
N LYS A 54 -61.72 -1.90 49.04
CA LYS A 54 -60.59 -2.57 49.66
C LYS A 54 -59.77 -1.61 50.46
N THR A 55 -59.85 -1.70 51.76
CA THR A 55 -58.89 -1.14 52.71
C THR A 55 -57.48 -1.68 52.39
N LYS A 56 -56.56 -0.84 51.99
CA LYS A 56 -55.15 -1.16 51.84
C LYS A 56 -54.53 -1.50 53.20
N LYS A 57 -54.46 -2.77 53.57
CA LYS A 57 -53.55 -3.22 54.62
C LYS A 57 -52.11 -3.01 54.12
N LYS A 58 -51.33 -2.12 54.75
CA LYS A 58 -49.90 -2.05 54.58
C LYS A 58 -49.26 -3.35 55.06
N VAL A 59 -48.95 -4.25 54.15
CA VAL A 59 -48.14 -5.43 54.45
C VAL A 59 -46.73 -4.92 54.77
N LYS A 60 -46.29 -5.05 56.02
CA LYS A 60 -44.88 -4.81 56.38
C LYS A 60 -44.02 -5.85 55.67
N ALA A 61 -43.16 -5.40 54.77
CA ALA A 61 -42.21 -6.28 54.10
C ALA A 61 -41.37 -7.03 55.15
N GLY A 62 -41.37 -8.33 55.10
CA GLY A 62 -40.61 -9.20 56.03
C GLY A 62 -39.11 -8.92 55.93
N ALA A 63 -38.37 -9.24 56.96
CA ALA A 63 -36.92 -9.03 57.01
C ALA A 63 -36.20 -9.63 55.78
N PHE A 64 -36.69 -10.74 55.25
CA PHE A 64 -36.15 -11.41 54.06
C PHE A 64 -36.32 -10.56 52.79
N GLN A 65 -37.49 -9.95 52.58
CA GLN A 65 -37.70 -9.04 51.44
C GLN A 65 -36.79 -7.81 51.47
N LYS A 66 -36.57 -7.25 52.69
CA LYS A 66 -35.63 -6.14 52.83
C LYS A 66 -34.19 -6.52 52.51
N LEU A 67 -33.75 -7.71 52.99
CA LEU A 67 -32.42 -8.23 52.70
C LEU A 67 -32.23 -8.50 51.20
N PHE A 68 -33.24 -9.10 50.55
CA PHE A 68 -33.20 -9.37 49.10
C PHE A 68 -33.13 -8.05 48.29
N CYS A 69 -33.87 -7.00 48.65
CA CYS A 69 -33.77 -5.70 48.00
C CYS A 69 -32.39 -5.08 48.18
N ILE A 70 -31.78 -5.18 49.38
CA ILE A 70 -30.44 -4.68 49.63
C ILE A 70 -29.40 -5.43 48.82
N CYS A 71 -29.45 -6.77 48.78
CA CYS A 71 -28.53 -7.57 47.99
C CYS A 71 -28.65 -7.26 46.48
N SER A 72 -29.89 -7.14 45.96
CA SER A 72 -30.13 -6.77 44.55
C SER A 72 -29.60 -5.37 44.23
N ALA A 73 -29.75 -4.38 45.14
CA ALA A 73 -29.21 -3.05 44.94
C ALA A 73 -27.67 -3.04 44.93
N ILE A 74 -27.04 -3.80 45.82
CA ILE A 74 -25.57 -3.95 45.85
C ILE A 74 -25.07 -4.63 44.54
N PHE A 75 -25.77 -5.67 44.09
CA PHE A 75 -25.42 -6.35 42.84
C PHE A 75 -25.53 -5.41 41.62
N LEU A 76 -26.66 -4.65 41.53
CA LEU A 76 -26.83 -3.63 40.47
C LEU A 76 -25.74 -2.56 40.51
N LEU A 77 -25.39 -2.08 41.71
CA LEU A 77 -24.29 -1.12 41.88
C LEU A 77 -22.96 -1.72 41.42
N GLY A 78 -22.68 -2.99 41.77
CA GLY A 78 -21.51 -3.73 41.30
C GLY A 78 -21.48 -3.86 39.78
N CYS A 79 -22.60 -4.15 39.13
CA CYS A 79 -22.72 -4.19 37.68
C CYS A 79 -22.46 -2.81 37.05
N ILE A 80 -23.03 -1.74 37.58
CA ILE A 80 -22.82 -0.38 37.07
C ILE A 80 -21.35 0.01 37.18
N VAL A 81 -20.70 -0.28 38.32
CA VAL A 81 -19.26 0.01 38.52
C VAL A 81 -18.41 -0.82 37.55
N PHE A 82 -18.72 -2.12 37.41
CA PHE A 82 -17.99 -3.02 36.52
C PHE A 82 -18.13 -2.61 35.04
N TYR A 83 -19.35 -2.38 34.58
CA TYR A 83 -19.60 -1.95 33.19
C TYR A 83 -19.12 -0.52 32.96
N GLY A 84 -19.27 0.38 33.95
CA GLY A 84 -18.73 1.73 33.89
C GLY A 84 -17.20 1.74 33.81
N TYR A 85 -16.54 0.90 34.63
CA TYR A 85 -15.07 0.74 34.55
C TYR A 85 -14.63 0.17 33.19
N ARG A 86 -15.33 -0.86 32.69
CA ARG A 86 -15.07 -1.38 31.34
C ARG A 86 -15.31 -0.34 30.26
N PHE A 87 -16.40 0.42 30.35
CA PHE A 87 -16.70 1.50 29.42
C PHE A 87 -15.63 2.59 29.45
N ILE A 88 -15.21 3.03 30.64
CA ILE A 88 -14.14 4.05 30.79
C ILE A 88 -12.80 3.50 30.26
N LYS A 89 -12.48 2.23 30.56
CA LYS A 89 -11.26 1.58 30.03
C LYS A 89 -11.31 1.48 28.50
N TYR A 90 -12.44 1.04 27.95
CA TYR A 90 -12.68 1.02 26.51
C TYR A 90 -12.61 2.41 25.90
N TYR A 91 -13.30 3.37 26.51
CA TYR A 91 -13.31 4.76 26.06
C TYR A 91 -11.91 5.39 26.09
N ARG A 92 -11.09 5.09 27.10
CA ARG A 92 -9.69 5.56 27.14
C ARG A 92 -8.78 4.89 26.11
N ILE A 93 -9.02 3.62 25.78
CA ILE A 93 -8.31 2.92 24.71
C ILE A 93 -8.69 3.51 23.35
N TYR A 94 -10.00 3.73 23.13
CA TYR A 94 -10.51 4.30 21.86
C TYR A 94 -10.41 5.82 21.75
N ASN A 95 -10.21 6.52 22.86
CA ASN A 95 -10.00 7.96 22.89
C ASN A 95 -8.76 8.27 23.76
N PRO A 96 -7.56 7.91 23.31
CA PRO A 96 -6.37 8.39 23.99
C PRO A 96 -6.41 9.92 23.95
N LYS A 97 -6.36 10.54 25.14
CA LYS A 97 -6.03 11.97 25.21
C LYS A 97 -4.57 12.07 24.81
N VAL A 98 -4.32 12.34 23.55
CA VAL A 98 -3.03 12.86 23.13
C VAL A 98 -3.10 14.35 23.38
N ASP A 99 -2.58 14.73 24.52
CA ASP A 99 -2.26 16.11 24.80
C ASP A 99 -0.89 16.34 24.18
N SER A 100 -0.90 16.63 22.88
CA SER A 100 0.33 16.88 22.12
C SER A 100 0.93 18.24 22.46
N GLY A 101 0.44 18.97 23.44
CA GLY A 101 0.99 20.21 23.94
C GLY A 101 1.35 21.31 22.90
N ASP A 102 1.40 20.92 21.63
CA ASP A 102 1.81 21.71 20.47
C ASP A 102 0.66 22.01 19.49
N GLY A 103 -0.57 21.59 19.82
CA GLY A 103 -1.75 21.80 18.97
C GLY A 103 -1.88 20.83 17.79
N SER A 104 -1.05 19.78 17.70
CA SER A 104 -1.15 18.79 16.63
C SER A 104 -2.42 17.94 16.76
N VAL A 105 -3.00 17.57 15.62
CA VAL A 105 -4.27 16.85 15.52
C VAL A 105 -4.03 15.40 15.11
N LEU A 106 -4.69 14.46 15.81
CA LEU A 106 -4.66 13.04 15.44
C LEU A 106 -5.35 12.82 14.10
N LEU A 107 -4.59 12.33 13.11
CA LEU A 107 -5.06 12.19 11.73
C LEU A 107 -6.32 11.32 11.63
N ALA A 108 -6.32 10.12 12.23
CA ALA A 108 -7.47 9.20 12.17
C ALA A 108 -8.75 9.84 12.71
N LYS A 109 -8.65 10.53 13.84
CA LYS A 109 -9.81 11.18 14.47
C LYS A 109 -10.32 12.37 13.68
N ASP A 110 -9.42 13.13 13.09
CA ASP A 110 -9.77 14.28 12.29
C ASP A 110 -10.50 13.88 11.02
N ILE A 111 -9.98 12.87 10.30
CA ILE A 111 -10.63 12.33 9.12
C ILE A 111 -12.02 11.80 9.47
N VAL A 112 -12.15 10.93 10.47
CA VAL A 112 -13.44 10.34 10.87
C VAL A 112 -14.42 11.39 11.36
N GLY A 113 -13.95 12.41 12.11
CA GLY A 113 -14.79 13.48 12.66
C GLY A 113 -15.29 14.49 11.63
N LYS A 114 -14.59 14.64 10.51
CA LYS A 114 -14.93 15.58 9.42
C LYS A 114 -15.61 14.92 8.23
N SER A 115 -15.51 13.60 8.10
CA SER A 115 -16.07 12.88 6.95
C SER A 115 -17.56 12.64 7.10
N GLU A 116 -18.29 12.87 6.03
CA GLU A 116 -19.61 12.27 5.82
C GLU A 116 -19.36 10.83 5.34
N PHE A 117 -20.05 9.86 5.96
CA PHE A 117 -19.89 8.46 5.57
C PHE A 117 -20.70 8.16 4.33
N ALA A 118 -20.04 7.59 3.33
CA ALA A 118 -20.66 7.20 2.09
C ALA A 118 -21.64 6.02 2.29
N THR A 119 -22.67 6.01 1.49
CA THR A 119 -23.60 4.90 1.33
C THR A 119 -23.16 4.02 0.14
N ASP A 120 -23.79 2.87 -0.07
CA ASP A 120 -23.46 1.97 -1.19
C ASP A 120 -23.64 2.62 -2.57
N GLU A 121 -24.37 3.75 -2.62
CA GLU A 121 -24.59 4.52 -3.85
C GLU A 121 -23.49 5.56 -4.14
N GLU A 122 -22.55 5.79 -3.22
CA GLU A 122 -21.55 6.86 -3.29
C GLU A 122 -20.13 6.29 -3.15
N ASP A 123 -19.15 6.97 -3.76
CA ASP A 123 -17.74 6.72 -3.51
C ASP A 123 -17.31 7.52 -2.27
N GLY A 124 -16.47 6.95 -1.39
CA GLY A 124 -16.04 7.67 -0.21
C GLY A 124 -15.58 6.78 0.93
N LEU A 125 -15.70 7.32 2.16
CA LEU A 125 -15.34 6.63 3.39
C LEU A 125 -16.57 5.91 3.97
N PHE A 126 -16.49 4.58 4.08
CA PHE A 126 -17.54 3.71 4.60
C PHE A 126 -17.22 3.31 6.05
N SER A 127 -18.25 3.32 6.91
CA SER A 127 -18.14 2.81 8.27
C SER A 127 -18.55 1.34 8.32
N SER A 128 -17.71 0.47 8.89
CA SER A 128 -17.98 -0.96 9.06
C SER A 128 -17.39 -1.47 10.38
N SER A 129 -18.25 -1.82 11.34
CA SER A 129 -17.86 -2.44 12.61
C SER A 129 -16.72 -1.71 13.35
N GLY A 130 -16.76 -0.38 13.36
CA GLY A 130 -15.73 0.46 14.00
C GLY A 130 -14.47 0.69 13.16
N ASN A 131 -14.37 0.10 11.99
CA ASN A 131 -13.37 0.43 10.99
C ASN A 131 -13.97 1.35 9.94
N TYR A 132 -13.11 2.09 9.25
CA TYR A 132 -13.50 3.00 8.18
C TYR A 132 -12.67 2.69 6.93
N ILE A 133 -13.31 2.43 5.80
CA ILE A 133 -12.69 1.92 4.58
C ILE A 133 -13.05 2.83 3.42
N TYR A 134 -12.05 3.26 2.66
CA TYR A 134 -12.28 3.99 1.42
C TYR A 134 -12.66 3.05 0.27
N LYS A 135 -13.71 3.41 -0.51
CA LYS A 135 -14.18 2.65 -1.66
C LYS A 135 -14.49 3.56 -2.85
N GLY A 136 -14.32 3.02 -4.05
CA GLY A 136 -14.66 3.69 -5.29
C GLY A 136 -13.59 4.67 -5.79
N ALA A 137 -13.98 5.65 -6.60
CA ALA A 137 -13.08 6.64 -7.21
C ALA A 137 -12.79 7.82 -6.26
N VAL A 138 -12.17 7.55 -5.14
CA VAL A 138 -11.89 8.54 -4.08
C VAL A 138 -10.68 9.40 -4.44
N THR A 139 -10.74 10.71 -4.15
CA THR A 139 -9.68 11.69 -4.44
C THR A 139 -9.14 12.43 -3.22
N ASN A 140 -9.64 12.11 -2.02
CA ASN A 140 -9.32 12.82 -0.77
C ASN A 140 -8.72 11.91 0.31
N ASN A 141 -8.06 10.83 -0.07
CA ASN A 141 -7.39 9.89 0.83
C ASN A 141 -5.87 9.82 0.62
N TYR A 142 -5.26 10.89 0.10
CA TYR A 142 -3.83 10.98 -0.09
C TYR A 142 -3.10 11.39 1.21
N LEU A 143 -1.95 10.76 1.43
CA LEU A 143 -1.08 10.99 2.58
C LEU A 143 0.37 11.02 2.14
N LYS A 144 1.18 11.92 2.70
CA LYS A 144 2.63 12.00 2.48
C LYS A 144 3.34 11.43 3.72
N PHE A 145 4.03 10.31 3.53
CA PHE A 145 4.86 9.65 4.52
C PHE A 145 6.19 9.23 3.89
N ASN A 146 7.29 9.50 4.56
CA ASN A 146 8.65 9.26 4.08
C ASN A 146 8.93 9.93 2.73
N ASN A 147 8.41 11.15 2.55
CA ASN A 147 8.40 11.92 1.29
C ASN A 147 7.83 11.19 0.07
N MET A 148 7.16 10.07 0.27
CA MET A 148 6.42 9.33 -0.74
C MET A 148 4.93 9.60 -0.60
N LEU A 149 4.19 9.47 -1.70
CA LEU A 149 2.74 9.63 -1.74
C LEU A 149 2.05 8.28 -1.51
N TRP A 150 1.15 8.25 -0.56
CA TRP A 150 0.39 7.06 -0.16
C TRP A 150 -1.10 7.32 -0.26
N ARG A 151 -1.87 6.22 -0.31
CA ARG A 151 -3.33 6.25 -0.20
C ARG A 151 -3.75 5.62 1.13
N ILE A 152 -4.64 6.28 1.86
CA ILE A 152 -5.27 5.69 3.03
C ILE A 152 -6.27 4.64 2.54
N VAL A 153 -6.09 3.40 2.99
CA VAL A 153 -6.97 2.26 2.68
C VAL A 153 -8.04 2.11 3.75
N ARG A 154 -7.58 2.12 5.01
CA ARG A 154 -8.44 1.88 6.17
C ARG A 154 -7.97 2.68 7.38
N ILE A 155 -8.93 3.15 8.16
CA ILE A 155 -8.72 3.58 9.53
C ILE A 155 -9.30 2.49 10.43
N ASN A 156 -8.45 1.87 11.26
CA ASN A 156 -8.84 0.76 12.11
C ASN A 156 -9.55 1.26 13.38
N ALA A 157 -10.29 0.37 14.05
CA ALA A 157 -11.03 0.68 15.27
C ALA A 157 -10.16 1.22 16.43
N ASP A 158 -8.86 0.91 16.41
CA ASP A 158 -7.86 1.45 17.36
C ASP A 158 -7.24 2.78 16.91
N ASN A 159 -7.73 3.37 15.82
CA ASN A 159 -7.21 4.56 15.13
C ASN A 159 -5.84 4.39 14.45
N SER A 160 -5.32 3.18 14.32
CA SER A 160 -4.19 2.94 13.42
C SER A 160 -4.65 3.06 11.96
N ILE A 161 -3.73 3.42 11.06
CA ILE A 161 -4.09 3.76 9.68
C ILE A 161 -3.33 2.85 8.72
N ASP A 162 -4.04 2.08 7.91
CA ASP A 162 -3.46 1.29 6.83
C ASP A 162 -3.31 2.15 5.58
N ILE A 163 -2.09 2.25 5.09
CA ILE A 163 -1.75 3.01 3.89
C ILE A 163 -1.03 2.13 2.87
N ILE A 164 -1.31 2.36 1.59
CA ILE A 164 -0.65 1.71 0.44
C ILE A 164 0.07 2.77 -0.38
N LEU A 165 1.25 2.45 -0.91
CA LEU A 165 1.97 3.38 -1.79
C LEU A 165 1.10 3.73 -3.00
N ASP A 166 0.99 5.02 -3.35
CA ASP A 166 0.15 5.45 -4.49
C ASP A 166 0.73 5.01 -5.84
N ASP A 167 2.05 5.07 -5.97
CA ASP A 167 2.82 4.49 -7.07
C ASP A 167 3.42 3.14 -6.64
N TYR A 168 4.17 2.46 -7.50
CA TYR A 168 4.88 1.23 -7.14
C TYR A 168 6.37 1.52 -6.89
N THR A 169 7.03 0.65 -6.12
CA THR A 169 8.47 0.79 -5.86
C THR A 169 9.31 0.35 -7.06
N THR A 170 8.98 -0.79 -7.61
CA THR A 170 9.67 -1.43 -8.75
C THR A 170 8.80 -2.57 -9.28
N LEU A 171 9.28 -3.24 -10.34
CA LEU A 171 8.68 -4.47 -10.89
C LEU A 171 9.54 -5.68 -10.49
N LEU A 172 8.95 -6.64 -9.78
CA LEU A 172 9.63 -7.85 -9.35
C LEU A 172 8.78 -9.09 -9.61
N PRO A 173 9.43 -10.25 -9.86
CA PRO A 173 8.73 -11.53 -9.82
C PRO A 173 8.45 -11.89 -8.35
N TRP A 174 7.42 -12.71 -8.13
CA TRP A 174 7.09 -13.17 -6.79
C TRP A 174 8.22 -14.00 -6.17
N ASN A 175 8.63 -15.02 -6.88
CA ASN A 175 9.72 -15.93 -6.54
C ASN A 175 9.98 -16.87 -7.73
N SER A 176 10.98 -17.72 -7.66
CA SER A 176 11.24 -18.72 -8.71
C SER A 176 10.37 -19.97 -8.60
N SER A 177 9.85 -20.33 -7.41
CA SER A 177 9.19 -21.61 -7.19
C SER A 177 8.24 -21.69 -6.00
N VAL A 178 8.12 -20.64 -5.20
CA VAL A 178 7.34 -20.63 -3.96
C VAL A 178 6.14 -19.68 -4.08
N THR A 179 4.95 -20.15 -3.73
CA THR A 179 3.73 -19.34 -3.75
C THR A 179 3.45 -18.65 -2.42
N GLU A 180 3.80 -19.27 -1.30
CA GLU A 180 3.56 -18.74 0.04
C GLU A 180 4.31 -17.42 0.28
N PHE A 181 3.57 -16.35 0.63
CA PHE A 181 4.10 -14.99 0.71
C PHE A 181 5.33 -14.85 1.62
N LYS A 182 5.31 -15.43 2.82
CA LYS A 182 6.44 -15.34 3.77
C LYS A 182 7.73 -16.00 3.32
N LYS A 183 7.64 -16.92 2.37
CA LYS A 183 8.79 -17.62 1.78
C LYS A 183 9.22 -17.00 0.45
N ALA A 184 8.43 -16.06 -0.06
CA ALA A 184 8.71 -15.40 -1.33
C ALA A 184 9.82 -14.36 -1.21
N ASP A 185 10.59 -14.18 -2.26
CA ASP A 185 11.63 -13.15 -2.38
C ASP A 185 11.04 -11.74 -2.17
N ILE A 186 9.82 -11.50 -2.63
CA ILE A 186 9.11 -10.23 -2.43
C ILE A 186 8.94 -9.91 -0.94
N TYR A 187 8.64 -10.90 -0.08
CA TYR A 187 8.51 -10.66 1.35
C TYR A 187 9.85 -10.22 1.97
N GLU A 188 10.95 -10.84 1.54
CA GLU A 188 12.29 -10.44 1.97
C GLU A 188 12.61 -9.01 1.52
N TYR A 189 12.37 -8.67 0.24
CA TYR A 189 12.51 -7.32 -0.28
C TYR A 189 11.72 -6.31 0.54
N LEU A 190 10.44 -6.57 0.80
CA LEU A 190 9.56 -5.67 1.53
C LEU A 190 10.00 -5.45 2.98
N ASN A 191 10.37 -6.51 3.71
CA ASN A 191 10.62 -6.45 5.16
C ASN A 191 12.10 -6.32 5.54
N LYS A 192 13.03 -6.34 4.58
CA LYS A 192 14.45 -6.02 4.77
C LYS A 192 14.85 -4.77 3.99
N ASP A 193 14.80 -4.82 2.64
CA ASP A 193 15.33 -3.74 1.80
C ASP A 193 14.44 -2.50 1.90
N PHE A 194 13.16 -2.61 1.56
CA PHE A 194 12.23 -1.47 1.56
C PHE A 194 11.96 -0.94 2.97
N LEU A 195 11.73 -1.82 3.95
CA LEU A 195 11.50 -1.40 5.35
C LEU A 195 12.67 -0.58 5.92
N SER A 196 13.91 -0.91 5.55
CA SER A 196 15.10 -0.17 6.01
C SER A 196 15.14 1.29 5.56
N LEU A 197 14.35 1.65 4.55
CA LEU A 197 14.25 2.99 3.98
C LEU A 197 13.17 3.85 4.64
N LEU A 198 12.30 3.23 5.47
CA LEU A 198 11.18 3.90 6.11
C LEU A 198 11.49 4.35 7.54
N ASP A 199 10.79 5.37 8.00
CA ASP A 199 10.74 5.78 9.41
C ASP A 199 9.94 4.74 10.22
N GLN A 200 10.62 3.74 10.75
CA GLN A 200 10.01 2.62 11.46
C GLN A 200 9.35 3.05 12.78
N ASP A 201 9.74 4.19 13.35
CA ASP A 201 9.13 4.72 14.57
C ASP A 201 7.66 5.14 14.37
N MET A 202 7.25 5.37 13.14
CA MET A 202 5.86 5.66 12.79
C MET A 202 5.02 4.40 12.56
N LEU A 203 5.65 3.23 12.43
CA LEU A 203 5.00 2.00 12.00
C LEU A 203 4.57 1.10 13.16
N VAL A 204 3.55 0.29 12.90
CA VAL A 204 3.08 -0.80 13.79
C VAL A 204 3.18 -2.12 13.03
N LYS A 205 3.67 -3.17 13.70
CA LYS A 205 3.55 -4.52 13.17
C LYS A 205 2.08 -4.87 12.97
N THR A 206 1.76 -5.48 11.85
CA THR A 206 0.40 -5.87 11.51
C THR A 206 0.34 -7.35 11.15
N SER A 207 -0.79 -7.97 11.43
CA SER A 207 -1.15 -9.27 10.84
C SER A 207 -1.61 -9.07 9.41
N PHE A 208 -1.35 -10.02 8.56
CA PHE A 208 -1.86 -10.05 7.19
C PHE A 208 -2.66 -11.32 6.97
N CYS A 209 -3.63 -11.20 6.07
CA CYS A 209 -4.18 -12.37 5.41
C CYS A 209 -3.17 -12.83 4.35
N THR A 210 -2.77 -14.06 4.46
CA THR A 210 -1.90 -14.73 3.47
C THR A 210 -2.50 -16.08 3.15
N ASP A 211 -3.82 -16.08 2.89
CA ASP A 211 -4.57 -17.31 2.74
C ASP A 211 -4.30 -17.93 1.36
N LYS A 212 -4.35 -19.25 1.34
CA LYS A 212 -4.46 -19.97 0.08
C LYS A 212 -5.89 -19.84 -0.44
N ILE A 213 -6.07 -19.04 -1.47
CA ILE A 213 -7.38 -18.77 -2.09
C ILE A 213 -7.40 -19.41 -3.48
N ASP A 214 -8.06 -20.55 -3.61
CA ASP A 214 -8.25 -21.22 -4.90
C ASP A 214 -9.51 -20.70 -5.65
N SER A 215 -10.43 -20.03 -4.95
CA SER A 215 -11.67 -19.48 -5.53
C SER A 215 -12.13 -18.23 -4.78
N LEU A 216 -12.63 -17.25 -5.50
CA LEU A 216 -13.20 -16.01 -4.93
C LEU A 216 -14.53 -16.22 -4.18
N SER A 217 -15.11 -17.43 -4.20
CA SER A 217 -16.36 -17.75 -3.50
C SER A 217 -16.20 -17.94 -2.00
N SER A 218 -14.98 -18.08 -1.49
CA SER A 218 -14.67 -18.34 -0.08
C SER A 218 -13.48 -17.51 0.40
N ILE A 219 -13.56 -16.19 0.24
CA ILE A 219 -12.51 -15.30 0.76
C ILE A 219 -12.76 -15.10 2.25
N THR A 220 -12.04 -15.83 3.07
CA THR A 220 -11.99 -15.65 4.52
C THR A 220 -10.55 -15.39 4.91
N CYS A 221 -10.32 -14.58 5.92
CA CYS A 221 -9.01 -14.39 6.51
C CYS A 221 -8.92 -15.31 7.74
N GLU A 222 -8.66 -16.59 7.51
CA GLU A 222 -8.59 -17.62 8.56
C GLU A 222 -7.20 -17.67 9.19
N ASP A 223 -6.15 -17.56 8.39
CA ASP A 223 -4.77 -17.56 8.84
C ASP A 223 -4.23 -16.14 8.96
N GLN A 224 -4.34 -15.56 10.15
CA GLN A 224 -3.69 -14.30 10.48
C GLN A 224 -2.31 -14.57 11.06
N GLU A 225 -1.28 -14.49 10.25
CA GLU A 225 0.07 -14.49 10.77
C GLU A 225 0.56 -13.07 11.09
N MET A 226 0.90 -12.88 12.34
CA MET A 226 1.59 -11.66 12.81
C MET A 226 3.06 -11.81 12.51
N ASP A 227 3.69 -10.87 11.81
CA ASP A 227 5.13 -10.59 11.98
C ASP A 227 5.79 -9.75 10.89
N GLY A 228 5.12 -8.75 10.34
CA GLY A 228 5.76 -7.84 9.41
C GLY A 228 5.28 -6.40 9.58
N TYR A 229 6.11 -5.48 9.17
CA TYR A 229 5.76 -4.07 9.07
C TYR A 229 5.23 -3.72 7.69
N VAL A 230 5.74 -4.40 6.66
CA VAL A 230 5.40 -4.15 5.26
C VAL A 230 4.74 -5.38 4.66
N LYS A 231 3.60 -5.19 4.03
CA LYS A 231 2.83 -6.23 3.34
C LYS A 231 2.43 -5.77 1.94
N LEU A 232 1.83 -6.67 1.17
CA LEU A 232 1.01 -6.33 0.01
C LEU A 232 -0.45 -6.27 0.43
N LEU A 233 -1.29 -5.67 -0.39
CA LEU A 233 -2.73 -5.71 -0.22
C LEU A 233 -3.23 -7.13 -0.51
N ASP A 234 -4.15 -7.64 0.29
CA ASP A 234 -4.82 -8.91 0.06
C ASP A 234 -6.02 -8.76 -0.88
N VAL A 235 -6.46 -9.89 -1.46
CA VAL A 235 -7.59 -9.94 -2.41
C VAL A 235 -8.87 -9.37 -1.81
N ALA A 236 -9.18 -9.71 -0.55
CA ALA A 236 -10.38 -9.24 0.12
C ALA A 236 -10.39 -7.72 0.29
N ASN A 237 -9.28 -7.14 0.75
CA ASN A 237 -9.16 -5.69 0.91
C ASN A 237 -9.11 -4.95 -0.43
N PHE A 238 -8.52 -5.55 -1.48
CA PHE A 238 -8.59 -4.98 -2.82
C PHE A 238 -10.03 -4.92 -3.33
N LEU A 239 -10.76 -6.03 -3.30
CA LEU A 239 -12.16 -6.09 -3.74
C LEU A 239 -13.06 -5.19 -2.89
N ASN A 240 -12.79 -5.04 -1.60
CA ASN A 240 -13.48 -4.09 -0.72
C ASN A 240 -13.22 -2.61 -1.08
N SER A 241 -12.15 -2.30 -1.80
CA SER A 241 -11.89 -0.95 -2.30
C SER A 241 -12.73 -0.60 -3.54
N VAL A 242 -13.34 -1.61 -4.18
CA VAL A 242 -14.15 -1.42 -5.39
C VAL A 242 -15.58 -1.01 -5.03
N ASN A 243 -16.07 0.04 -5.68
CA ASN A 243 -17.46 0.44 -5.67
C ASN A 243 -17.92 0.77 -7.11
N LYS A 244 -19.06 0.23 -7.54
CA LYS A 244 -19.62 0.47 -8.90
C LYS A 244 -18.58 0.35 -10.02
N SER A 245 -17.76 -0.71 -9.98
CA SER A 245 -16.68 -0.95 -10.95
C SER A 245 -15.61 0.15 -11.00
N LYS A 246 -15.37 0.85 -9.90
CA LYS A 246 -14.30 1.83 -9.72
C LYS A 246 -13.52 1.55 -8.45
N SER A 247 -12.24 1.84 -8.46
CA SER A 247 -11.39 1.85 -7.27
C SER A 247 -10.30 2.90 -7.43
N TYR A 248 -10.03 3.63 -6.36
CA TYR A 248 -8.91 4.59 -6.29
C TYR A 248 -7.53 3.93 -6.38
N LEU A 249 -7.47 2.60 -6.23
CA LEU A 249 -6.24 1.81 -6.30
C LEU A 249 -5.87 1.43 -7.75
N VAL A 250 -6.82 1.55 -8.68
CA VAL A 250 -6.63 1.12 -10.06
C VAL A 250 -6.25 2.33 -10.91
N LYS A 251 -5.09 2.28 -11.53
CA LYS A 251 -4.68 3.17 -12.61
C LYS A 251 -4.66 2.40 -13.92
N GLU A 252 -4.73 3.10 -15.03
CA GLU A 252 -4.73 2.50 -16.35
C GLU A 252 -3.46 1.68 -16.59
N GLU A 253 -3.61 0.45 -17.06
CA GLU A 253 -2.53 -0.50 -17.37
C GLU A 253 -1.66 -0.98 -16.17
N GLU A 254 -1.93 -0.52 -14.93
CA GLU A 254 -1.19 -0.98 -13.75
C GLU A 254 -1.66 -2.37 -13.29
N ILE A 255 -0.71 -3.30 -13.12
CA ILE A 255 -0.93 -4.64 -12.57
C ILE A 255 0.05 -4.85 -11.42
N PHE A 256 -0.46 -5.05 -10.21
CA PHE A 256 0.37 -5.27 -9.03
C PHE A 256 0.02 -6.56 -8.29
N TRP A 257 1.03 -7.16 -7.65
CA TRP A 257 0.87 -8.34 -6.84
C TRP A 257 0.00 -8.10 -5.62
N LEU A 258 -0.81 -9.11 -5.27
CA LEU A 258 -1.55 -9.20 -4.01
C LEU A 258 -0.88 -10.24 -3.10
N SER A 259 -1.16 -10.22 -1.78
CA SER A 259 -0.49 -11.12 -0.83
C SER A 259 -1.01 -12.56 -0.85
N ASP A 260 -2.18 -12.80 -1.40
CA ASP A 260 -2.79 -14.12 -1.43
C ASP A 260 -2.27 -14.98 -2.60
N TYR A 261 -2.33 -16.29 -2.44
CA TYR A 261 -1.83 -17.24 -3.42
C TYR A 261 -2.84 -18.38 -3.67
N GLY A 262 -2.75 -18.99 -4.84
CA GLY A 262 -3.45 -20.22 -5.19
C GLY A 262 -2.57 -21.45 -5.00
N THR A 263 -2.95 -22.57 -5.59
CA THR A 263 -2.17 -23.83 -5.50
C THR A 263 -0.76 -23.67 -6.10
N ASP A 264 -0.66 -23.03 -7.26
CA ASP A 264 0.58 -22.86 -8.06
C ASP A 264 0.73 -21.47 -8.68
N LYS A 265 -0.18 -20.56 -8.38
CA LYS A 265 -0.26 -19.19 -8.93
C LYS A 265 -0.46 -18.16 -7.84
N ILE A 266 -0.19 -16.92 -8.17
CA ILE A 266 -0.31 -15.78 -7.26
C ILE A 266 -1.39 -14.84 -7.78
N TRP A 267 -2.16 -14.28 -6.86
CA TRP A 267 -3.16 -13.27 -7.18
C TRP A 267 -2.51 -11.92 -7.48
N HIS A 268 -3.06 -11.25 -8.48
CA HIS A 268 -2.70 -9.90 -8.88
C HIS A 268 -3.93 -9.13 -9.33
N THR A 269 -3.83 -7.81 -9.43
CA THR A 269 -4.92 -6.96 -9.95
C THR A 269 -5.08 -7.13 -11.46
N ASN A 270 -6.31 -6.95 -11.93
CA ASN A 270 -6.65 -6.91 -13.35
C ASN A 270 -7.78 -5.87 -13.53
N GLY A 271 -7.39 -4.59 -13.66
CA GLY A 271 -8.34 -3.50 -13.51
C GLY A 271 -8.99 -3.54 -12.13
N VAL A 272 -10.32 -3.45 -12.05
CA VAL A 272 -11.10 -3.56 -10.80
C VAL A 272 -11.36 -5.01 -10.35
N ASN A 273 -10.87 -6.00 -11.10
CA ASN A 273 -10.95 -7.40 -10.79
C ASN A 273 -9.59 -7.94 -10.35
N VAL A 274 -9.51 -9.23 -10.07
CA VAL A 274 -8.29 -9.94 -9.75
C VAL A 274 -8.13 -11.16 -10.67
N SER A 275 -6.88 -11.53 -10.91
CA SER A 275 -6.50 -12.70 -11.71
C SER A 275 -5.32 -13.41 -11.05
N GLN A 276 -4.92 -14.56 -11.58
CA GLN A 276 -3.78 -15.32 -11.11
C GLN A 276 -2.72 -15.50 -12.21
N SER A 277 -1.46 -15.35 -11.84
CA SER A 277 -0.31 -15.56 -12.73
C SER A 277 0.76 -16.43 -12.09
N GLU A 278 1.67 -16.93 -12.94
CA GLU A 278 2.86 -17.67 -12.54
C GLU A 278 3.79 -16.79 -11.68
N VAL A 279 4.52 -17.41 -10.77
CA VAL A 279 5.42 -16.76 -9.79
C VAL A 279 6.57 -15.95 -10.43
N GLY A 280 7.00 -16.30 -11.65
CA GLY A 280 8.13 -15.68 -12.35
C GLY A 280 7.78 -14.40 -13.13
N ILE A 281 6.54 -13.99 -13.18
CA ILE A 281 6.12 -12.78 -13.92
C ILE A 281 6.51 -11.53 -13.13
N PHE A 282 6.96 -10.49 -13.84
CA PHE A 282 7.32 -9.19 -13.22
C PHE A 282 6.10 -8.30 -13.19
N TYR A 283 5.56 -8.06 -11.99
CA TYR A 283 4.51 -7.09 -11.76
C TYR A 283 4.94 -6.05 -10.74
N GLU A 284 4.18 -5.00 -10.63
CA GLU A 284 4.40 -3.88 -9.74
C GLU A 284 4.34 -4.29 -8.27
N ILE A 285 5.23 -3.74 -7.47
CA ILE A 285 5.25 -3.89 -6.03
C ILE A 285 4.69 -2.62 -5.40
N ARG A 286 3.49 -2.71 -4.83
CA ARG A 286 2.85 -1.63 -4.07
C ARG A 286 2.82 -1.97 -2.58
N PRO A 287 3.82 -1.52 -1.81
CA PRO A 287 3.90 -1.78 -0.38
C PRO A 287 2.74 -1.18 0.39
N MET A 288 2.28 -1.89 1.40
CA MET A 288 1.30 -1.43 2.37
C MET A 288 1.90 -1.49 3.77
N VAL A 289 1.68 -0.45 4.57
CA VAL A 289 2.14 -0.35 5.96
C VAL A 289 1.02 0.15 6.85
N ARG A 290 1.17 -0.05 8.18
CA ARG A 290 0.26 0.48 9.18
C ARG A 290 0.94 1.54 10.02
N LEU A 291 0.40 2.76 10.02
CA LEU A 291 0.81 3.85 10.90
C LEU A 291 0.20 3.70 12.30
N LYS A 292 0.91 4.17 13.31
CA LYS A 292 0.46 4.17 14.70
C LYS A 292 -0.84 4.96 14.89
N SER A 293 -1.66 4.56 15.84
CA SER A 293 -2.89 5.27 16.24
C SER A 293 -2.65 6.69 16.76
N THR A 294 -1.40 6.99 17.14
CA THR A 294 -0.95 8.30 17.59
C THR A 294 -0.43 9.21 16.48
N THR A 295 -0.58 8.79 15.22
CA THR A 295 -0.13 9.58 14.06
C THR A 295 -0.85 10.91 14.02
N VAL A 296 -0.06 11.98 14.03
CA VAL A 296 -0.49 13.37 13.83
C VAL A 296 -0.09 13.85 12.44
N TYR A 297 -0.75 14.87 11.95
CA TYR A 297 -0.38 15.52 10.70
C TYR A 297 -0.18 17.02 10.89
N SER A 298 0.70 17.60 10.09
CA SER A 298 1.05 19.02 10.18
C SER A 298 0.26 19.89 9.20
N SER A 299 -0.15 19.31 8.07
CA SER A 299 -0.83 20.03 6.98
C SER A 299 -1.52 19.06 6.02
N GLY A 300 -2.37 19.59 5.15
CA GLY A 300 -3.01 18.86 4.07
C GLY A 300 -4.52 18.71 4.23
N GLU A 301 -5.16 18.33 3.13
CA GLU A 301 -6.62 18.16 3.00
C GLU A 301 -6.95 16.75 2.48
N GLY A 302 -5.93 15.91 2.26
CA GLY A 302 -6.06 14.56 1.72
C GLY A 302 -6.16 14.49 0.21
N THR A 303 -6.08 15.61 -0.52
CA THR A 303 -6.03 15.60 -1.99
C THR A 303 -4.61 15.33 -2.49
N MET A 304 -4.46 15.00 -3.78
CA MET A 304 -3.16 14.74 -4.38
C MET A 304 -2.23 15.95 -4.29
N GLU A 305 -2.79 17.16 -4.48
CA GLU A 305 -2.07 18.43 -4.43
C GLU A 305 -1.73 18.86 -3.00
N LYS A 306 -2.57 18.43 -2.03
CA LYS A 306 -2.44 18.73 -0.61
C LYS A 306 -2.65 17.48 0.24
N PRO A 307 -1.77 16.48 0.15
CA PRO A 307 -1.89 15.26 0.93
C PRO A 307 -1.71 15.55 2.43
N PHE A 308 -2.33 14.73 3.28
CA PHE A 308 -2.05 14.79 4.71
C PHE A 308 -0.58 14.52 4.97
N THR A 309 0.18 15.49 5.48
CA THR A 309 1.61 15.39 5.71
C THR A 309 1.88 15.00 7.16
N VAL A 310 2.41 13.79 7.36
CA VAL A 310 2.72 13.23 8.68
C VAL A 310 4.21 13.32 9.02
N ASP A 311 5.04 13.63 8.04
CA ASP A 311 6.47 13.82 8.19
C ASP A 311 6.85 15.26 8.47
N LYS A 312 8.06 15.44 9.03
CA LYS A 312 8.76 16.72 9.00
C LYS A 312 9.51 16.84 7.67
N GLU A 313 9.18 17.84 6.89
CA GLU A 313 9.71 18.02 5.53
C GLU A 313 11.18 18.42 5.49
N ASP A 314 11.69 19.04 6.56
CA ASP A 314 13.07 19.50 6.71
C ASP A 314 14.07 18.41 7.11
N ILE A 315 13.65 17.14 7.13
CA ILE A 315 14.51 15.98 7.41
C ILE A 315 14.79 15.26 6.09
N LEU A 316 16.09 15.10 5.77
CA LEU A 316 16.52 14.36 4.58
C LEU A 316 16.23 12.84 4.74
N ARG A 317 15.42 12.29 3.86
CA ARG A 317 15.01 10.87 3.86
C ARG A 317 14.84 10.38 2.42
N VAL A 318 14.57 9.10 2.29
CA VAL A 318 14.19 8.53 0.99
C VAL A 318 12.96 9.28 0.46
N GLY A 319 12.95 9.61 -0.83
CA GLY A 319 11.96 10.46 -1.47
C GLY A 319 12.27 11.98 -1.42
N SER A 320 13.22 12.43 -0.58
CA SER A 320 13.63 13.86 -0.58
C SER A 320 14.28 14.25 -1.89
N LYS A 321 13.97 15.45 -2.38
CA LYS A 321 14.62 16.05 -3.54
C LYS A 321 15.83 16.86 -3.12
N VAL A 322 16.94 16.68 -3.83
CA VAL A 322 18.22 17.35 -3.59
C VAL A 322 18.65 18.07 -4.86
N LYS A 323 18.92 19.38 -4.76
CA LYS A 323 19.45 20.19 -5.86
C LYS A 323 20.98 20.26 -5.75
N LEU A 324 21.68 19.72 -6.76
CA LEU A 324 23.12 19.81 -6.89
C LEU A 324 23.42 20.46 -8.25
N GLY A 325 24.04 21.65 -8.26
CA GLY A 325 24.20 22.46 -9.49
C GLY A 325 22.83 22.70 -10.14
N GLU A 326 22.70 22.36 -11.41
CA GLU A 326 21.45 22.49 -12.15
C GLU A 326 20.56 21.23 -12.07
N ASP A 327 21.08 20.13 -11.52
CA ASP A 327 20.39 18.85 -11.47
C ASP A 327 19.53 18.70 -10.22
N THR A 328 18.36 18.06 -10.37
CA THR A 328 17.52 17.62 -9.27
C THR A 328 17.64 16.11 -9.12
N TRP A 329 17.94 15.69 -7.92
CA TRP A 329 18.13 14.31 -7.54
C TRP A 329 17.08 13.87 -6.52
N ILE A 330 16.77 12.59 -6.46
CA ILE A 330 15.87 12.00 -5.47
C ILE A 330 16.67 11.02 -4.61
N VAL A 331 16.60 11.16 -3.30
CA VAL A 331 17.18 10.18 -2.36
C VAL A 331 16.43 8.88 -2.50
N TYR A 332 17.10 7.78 -2.82
CA TYR A 332 16.46 6.46 -2.92
C TYR A 332 17.03 5.43 -1.95
N ASP A 333 18.19 5.68 -1.36
CA ASP A 333 18.79 4.87 -0.30
C ASP A 333 19.59 5.79 0.64
N ASN A 334 19.39 5.63 1.95
CA ASN A 334 20.08 6.38 3.00
C ASN A 334 20.62 5.47 4.11
N THR A 335 20.71 4.19 3.83
CA THR A 335 21.17 3.17 4.81
C THR A 335 22.66 3.31 5.14
N SER A 336 23.49 3.57 4.14
CA SER A 336 24.94 3.86 4.30
C SER A 336 25.27 5.29 3.89
N ASP A 337 25.81 5.49 2.68
CA ASP A 337 25.88 6.79 2.05
C ASP A 337 24.50 7.21 1.57
N ILE A 338 24.30 8.49 1.31
CA ILE A 338 23.06 8.98 0.70
C ILE A 338 23.12 8.76 -0.79
N LYS A 339 22.42 7.75 -1.30
CA LYS A 339 22.33 7.49 -2.74
C LYS A 339 21.19 8.27 -3.37
N LEU A 340 21.50 8.87 -4.49
CA LEU A 340 20.66 9.81 -5.20
C LEU A 340 20.47 9.31 -6.64
N MET A 341 19.23 9.30 -7.11
CA MET A 341 18.87 8.98 -8.49
C MET A 341 18.45 10.27 -9.20
N LEU A 342 18.92 10.49 -10.42
CA LEU A 342 18.52 11.69 -11.18
C LEU A 342 16.99 11.69 -11.38
N GLU A 343 16.33 12.82 -11.15
CA GLU A 343 14.88 12.95 -11.25
C GLU A 343 14.37 12.57 -12.66
N LYS A 344 15.18 12.87 -13.69
CA LYS A 344 14.92 12.57 -15.10
C LYS A 344 16.02 11.68 -15.67
N THR A 345 15.84 11.19 -16.88
CA THR A 345 16.93 10.58 -17.66
C THR A 345 17.83 11.65 -18.28
N LEU A 346 19.02 11.25 -18.71
CA LEU A 346 19.84 12.09 -19.57
C LEU A 346 19.16 12.26 -20.92
N ASP A 347 19.32 13.42 -21.54
CA ASP A 347 18.79 13.71 -22.88
C ASP A 347 19.42 12.82 -23.97
N LYS A 348 20.69 12.46 -23.77
CA LYS A 348 21.43 11.63 -24.70
C LYS A 348 21.17 10.15 -24.46
N GLN A 349 20.67 9.46 -25.47
CA GLN A 349 20.63 7.99 -25.49
C GLN A 349 22.00 7.42 -25.88
N VAL A 350 22.35 6.30 -25.27
CA VAL A 350 23.61 5.58 -25.51
C VAL A 350 23.37 4.08 -25.60
N GLU A 351 24.32 3.33 -26.16
CA GLU A 351 24.36 1.89 -26.01
C GLU A 351 24.84 1.52 -24.61
N TYR A 352 24.37 0.40 -24.08
CA TYR A 352 24.88 -0.15 -22.83
C TYR A 352 26.33 -0.64 -23.01
N ASP A 353 26.53 -1.49 -24.00
CA ASP A 353 27.84 -1.99 -24.45
C ASP A 353 27.73 -2.63 -25.84
N SER A 354 28.85 -2.95 -26.47
CA SER A 354 28.89 -3.72 -27.73
C SER A 354 28.57 -5.19 -27.53
N GLU A 355 28.92 -5.78 -26.35
CA GLU A 355 28.83 -7.23 -26.09
C GLU A 355 28.52 -7.57 -24.64
N LYS A 356 28.93 -6.72 -23.67
CA LYS A 356 28.95 -7.07 -22.25
C LYS A 356 27.63 -6.73 -21.56
N LEU A 357 27.16 -7.66 -20.73
CA LEU A 357 25.98 -7.53 -19.90
C LEU A 357 26.28 -7.00 -18.49
N THR A 358 27.52 -7.16 -18.00
CA THR A 358 27.92 -6.74 -16.67
C THR A 358 28.23 -5.26 -16.64
N TYR A 359 27.58 -4.51 -15.77
CA TYR A 359 27.75 -3.05 -15.66
C TYR A 359 29.21 -2.64 -15.41
N SER A 360 29.93 -3.34 -14.54
CA SER A 360 31.32 -3.06 -14.16
C SER A 360 32.28 -2.93 -15.35
N ASP A 361 32.05 -3.67 -16.43
CA ASP A 361 32.90 -3.74 -17.60
C ASP A 361 32.34 -3.03 -18.83
N SER A 362 31.15 -2.45 -18.69
CA SER A 362 30.39 -1.90 -19.81
C SER A 362 30.91 -0.52 -20.26
N SER A 363 30.60 -0.20 -21.51
CA SER A 363 30.87 1.11 -22.10
C SER A 363 30.10 2.23 -21.43
N ILE A 364 28.88 1.95 -20.95
CA ILE A 364 28.04 2.92 -20.21
C ILE A 364 28.70 3.29 -18.86
N MET A 365 29.26 2.30 -18.15
CA MET A 365 29.98 2.56 -16.90
C MET A 365 31.17 3.49 -17.11
N LYS A 366 31.96 3.26 -18.15
CA LYS A 366 33.10 4.12 -18.52
C LYS A 366 32.61 5.51 -18.88
N TYR A 367 31.60 5.64 -19.73
CA TYR A 367 31.02 6.93 -20.10
C TYR A 367 30.58 7.72 -18.87
N LEU A 368 29.89 7.08 -17.92
CA LEU A 368 29.37 7.73 -16.72
C LEU A 368 30.48 8.17 -15.77
N ASN A 369 31.55 7.40 -15.61
CA ASN A 369 32.61 7.71 -14.64
C ASN A 369 33.79 8.52 -15.24
N ASP A 370 33.92 8.55 -16.56
CA ASP A 370 34.94 9.36 -17.23
C ASP A 370 34.33 10.67 -17.78
N THR A 371 33.35 10.59 -18.66
CA THR A 371 32.83 11.77 -19.37
C THR A 371 31.78 12.52 -18.56
N TYR A 372 30.71 11.82 -18.11
CA TYR A 372 29.60 12.45 -17.41
C TYR A 372 30.05 13.00 -16.06
N LEU A 373 30.76 12.20 -15.24
CA LEU A 373 31.25 12.64 -13.94
C LEU A 373 32.10 13.94 -14.04
N ASN A 374 32.95 14.04 -15.06
CA ASN A 374 33.79 15.22 -15.25
C ASN A 374 33.01 16.45 -15.73
N SER A 375 31.80 16.31 -16.24
CA SER A 375 30.92 17.41 -16.58
C SER A 375 30.15 17.99 -15.38
N LEU A 376 30.10 17.28 -14.25
CA LEU A 376 29.38 17.72 -13.06
C LEU A 376 30.17 18.77 -12.27
N SER A 377 29.60 19.94 -12.04
CA SER A 377 30.23 21.02 -11.24
C SER A 377 30.41 20.63 -9.75
N TYR A 378 29.67 19.63 -9.27
CA TYR A 378 29.65 19.13 -7.88
C TYR A 378 30.35 17.75 -7.72
N LYS A 379 31.12 17.30 -8.71
CA LYS A 379 31.80 15.99 -8.69
C LYS A 379 32.65 15.69 -7.46
N ASP A 380 33.20 16.77 -6.83
CA ASP A 380 34.04 16.64 -5.65
C ASP A 380 33.26 16.35 -4.36
N MET A 381 31.95 16.58 -4.38
CA MET A 381 31.04 16.16 -3.30
C MET A 381 30.68 14.66 -3.36
N LEU A 382 30.91 14.03 -4.53
CA LEU A 382 30.51 12.64 -4.77
C LEU A 382 31.50 11.66 -4.18
N VAL A 383 31.01 10.68 -3.46
CA VAL A 383 31.80 9.59 -2.91
C VAL A 383 31.69 8.33 -3.78
N GLU A 384 32.75 7.53 -3.79
CA GLU A 384 32.70 6.19 -4.34
C GLU A 384 31.89 5.30 -3.43
N THR A 385 30.89 4.61 -3.98
CA THR A 385 30.03 3.69 -3.24
C THR A 385 29.87 2.37 -4.00
N THR A 386 29.25 1.39 -3.34
CA THR A 386 29.01 0.07 -3.93
C THR A 386 27.65 0.05 -4.64
N TRP A 387 27.67 -0.40 -5.90
CA TRP A 387 26.51 -0.61 -6.74
C TRP A 387 26.31 -2.11 -6.99
N TYR A 388 25.08 -2.60 -6.86
CA TYR A 388 24.72 -3.95 -7.27
C TYR A 388 24.61 -4.05 -8.78
N THR A 389 25.22 -5.08 -9.36
CA THR A 389 25.35 -5.28 -10.82
C THR A 389 25.03 -6.69 -11.26
N GLY A 390 24.54 -7.52 -10.36
CA GLY A 390 24.18 -8.91 -10.66
C GLY A 390 22.95 -9.04 -11.54
N GLY A 391 22.88 -10.12 -12.31
CA GLY A 391 21.71 -10.46 -13.11
C GLY A 391 20.68 -11.25 -12.30
N TYR A 392 19.40 -11.10 -12.66
CA TYR A 392 18.34 -11.96 -12.16
C TYR A 392 18.42 -13.36 -12.85
N LYS A 393 18.51 -14.41 -12.07
CA LYS A 393 18.52 -15.81 -12.54
C LYS A 393 17.30 -16.56 -12.02
N THR A 394 17.23 -16.75 -10.72
CA THR A 394 16.16 -17.49 -10.04
C THR A 394 15.64 -16.78 -8.80
N SER A 395 16.40 -15.82 -8.26
CA SER A 395 16.03 -15.04 -7.09
C SER A 395 16.42 -13.59 -7.28
N ILE A 396 15.67 -12.67 -6.69
CA ILE A 396 16.05 -11.25 -6.62
C ILE A 396 17.37 -11.06 -5.86
N ASN A 397 17.78 -12.01 -5.02
CA ASN A 397 19.06 -11.96 -4.32
C ASN A 397 20.26 -12.15 -5.24
N ASP A 398 20.06 -12.76 -6.42
CA ASP A 398 21.11 -12.85 -7.45
C ASP A 398 21.60 -11.45 -7.89
N ILE A 399 20.70 -10.45 -7.88
CA ILE A 399 20.98 -9.06 -8.23
C ILE A 399 22.05 -8.45 -7.30
N LYS A 400 22.09 -8.90 -6.04
CA LYS A 400 23.06 -8.46 -5.03
C LYS A 400 24.39 -9.22 -5.10
N GLY A 401 24.46 -10.27 -5.92
CA GLY A 401 25.60 -11.18 -6.00
C GLY A 401 26.87 -10.54 -6.56
N ASP A 402 26.71 -9.62 -7.53
CA ASP A 402 27.84 -8.91 -8.13
C ASP A 402 27.78 -7.42 -7.79
N THR A 403 28.96 -6.81 -7.61
CA THR A 403 29.05 -5.40 -7.20
C THR A 403 30.22 -4.69 -7.91
N VAL A 404 30.09 -3.38 -8.04
CA VAL A 404 31.19 -2.50 -8.48
C VAL A 404 31.26 -1.27 -7.57
N LYS A 405 32.48 -0.77 -7.34
CA LYS A 405 32.70 0.52 -6.70
C LYS A 405 32.92 1.60 -7.74
N ALA A 406 32.13 2.67 -7.68
CA ALA A 406 32.21 3.79 -8.58
C ALA A 406 31.53 5.02 -7.98
N LYS A 407 31.81 6.23 -8.50
CA LYS A 407 31.10 7.47 -8.12
C LYS A 407 29.72 7.56 -8.77
N VAL A 408 29.59 7.05 -9.99
CA VAL A 408 28.32 7.08 -10.75
C VAL A 408 27.92 5.67 -11.13
N GLY A 409 26.70 5.29 -10.76
CA GLY A 409 26.04 4.07 -11.14
C GLY A 409 24.78 4.31 -11.96
N ILE A 410 24.03 3.23 -12.19
CA ILE A 410 22.66 3.26 -12.71
C ILE A 410 21.78 2.40 -11.82
N PRO A 411 20.45 2.57 -11.81
CA PRO A 411 19.57 1.80 -10.95
C PRO A 411 19.66 0.30 -11.27
N ASN A 412 19.62 -0.54 -10.25
CA ASN A 412 19.31 -1.96 -10.39
C ASN A 412 17.79 -2.20 -10.24
N LEU A 413 17.35 -3.43 -10.40
CA LEU A 413 15.92 -3.74 -10.34
C LEU A 413 15.32 -3.61 -8.92
N LEU A 414 16.13 -3.70 -7.86
CA LEU A 414 15.67 -3.59 -6.47
C LEU A 414 15.50 -2.15 -5.98
N ASP A 415 16.10 -1.18 -6.68
CA ASP A 415 16.01 0.23 -6.27
C ASP A 415 14.61 0.79 -6.49
N ILE A 416 14.14 1.65 -5.59
CA ILE A 416 12.86 2.35 -5.77
C ILE A 416 12.94 3.27 -6.99
N LYS A 417 11.97 3.16 -7.88
CA LYS A 417 11.89 3.90 -9.14
C LYS A 417 10.92 5.09 -9.00
N PHE A 418 11.29 6.09 -8.24
CA PHE A 418 10.47 7.29 -8.12
C PHE A 418 10.11 7.86 -9.49
N ASN A 419 8.84 8.29 -9.63
CA ASN A 419 8.25 8.81 -10.84
C ASN A 419 8.16 7.74 -11.95
N SER A 420 7.08 6.97 -11.94
CA SER A 420 6.77 5.91 -12.90
C SER A 420 6.70 6.40 -14.36
N GLU A 421 6.48 7.71 -14.58
CA GLU A 421 6.50 8.30 -15.92
C GLU A 421 7.92 8.33 -16.55
N VAL A 422 8.97 8.24 -15.71
CA VAL A 422 10.36 8.16 -16.20
C VAL A 422 10.69 6.71 -16.53
N SER A 423 10.65 6.37 -17.79
CA SER A 423 10.81 5.00 -18.31
C SER A 423 11.77 4.94 -19.50
N GLY A 424 12.01 3.76 -20.06
CA GLY A 424 12.86 3.55 -21.24
C GLY A 424 14.35 3.66 -20.97
N TYR A 425 14.83 3.43 -19.72
CA TYR A 425 16.23 3.52 -19.35
C TYR A 425 16.81 2.18 -18.91
N PHE A 426 18.11 2.02 -19.09
CA PHE A 426 18.85 0.84 -18.65
C PHE A 426 18.85 0.69 -17.12
N THR A 427 18.71 -0.56 -16.64
CA THR A 427 19.12 -0.97 -15.30
C THR A 427 20.50 -1.63 -15.33
N SER A 428 21.14 -1.79 -14.16
CA SER A 428 22.38 -2.60 -14.06
C SER A 428 22.08 -4.10 -13.98
N THR A 429 20.81 -4.48 -13.98
CA THR A 429 20.38 -5.89 -13.86
C THR A 429 20.21 -6.52 -15.22
N SER A 430 20.82 -7.68 -15.42
CA SER A 430 20.61 -8.52 -16.60
C SER A 430 19.68 -9.70 -16.27
N GLN A 431 19.09 -10.27 -17.32
CA GLN A 431 18.37 -11.54 -17.27
C GLN A 431 18.77 -12.34 -18.52
N GLU A 432 19.27 -13.57 -18.33
CA GLU A 432 19.82 -14.38 -19.41
C GLU A 432 20.88 -13.62 -20.22
N ASP A 433 20.68 -13.45 -21.53
CA ASP A 433 21.57 -12.74 -22.46
C ASP A 433 21.12 -11.30 -22.76
N ARG A 434 20.26 -10.73 -21.91
CA ARG A 434 19.65 -9.40 -22.08
C ARG A 434 19.89 -8.51 -20.87
N ILE A 435 19.97 -7.20 -21.12
CA ILE A 435 19.89 -6.21 -20.06
C ILE A 435 18.42 -5.82 -19.83
N LEU A 436 18.02 -5.65 -18.58
CA LEU A 436 16.66 -5.20 -18.28
C LEU A 436 16.56 -3.69 -18.47
N VAL A 437 15.59 -3.27 -19.28
CA VAL A 437 15.20 -1.89 -19.50
C VAL A 437 13.98 -1.61 -18.63
N TYR A 438 14.05 -0.56 -17.82
CA TYR A 438 12.95 -0.18 -16.96
C TYR A 438 11.85 0.51 -17.79
N GLU A 439 10.82 -0.23 -18.04
CA GLU A 439 9.55 0.16 -18.66
C GLU A 439 8.44 -0.58 -17.93
N ASN A 440 7.21 -0.21 -18.12
CA ASN A 440 6.06 -0.98 -17.64
C ASN A 440 5.24 -1.47 -18.85
N PRO A 441 5.22 -2.79 -19.13
CA PRO A 441 5.95 -3.88 -18.46
C PRO A 441 7.48 -3.81 -18.67
N LEU A 442 8.23 -4.44 -17.75
CA LEU A 442 9.68 -4.52 -17.85
C LEU A 442 10.12 -5.23 -19.15
N ARG A 443 11.11 -4.68 -19.85
CA ARG A 443 11.55 -5.23 -21.15
C ARG A 443 12.99 -5.69 -21.13
N PRO A 444 13.28 -6.92 -21.59
CA PRO A 444 14.64 -7.34 -21.89
C PRO A 444 15.13 -6.65 -23.18
N GLY A 445 16.26 -5.96 -23.11
CA GLY A 445 16.87 -5.22 -24.22
C GLY A 445 18.22 -5.77 -24.65
N LYS A 446 18.60 -5.60 -25.91
CA LYS A 446 19.96 -5.86 -26.36
C LYS A 446 20.90 -4.75 -25.86
N VAL A 447 22.11 -5.10 -25.46
CA VAL A 447 23.13 -4.13 -24.97
C VAL A 447 23.53 -3.10 -26.03
N THR A 448 23.40 -3.42 -27.30
CA THR A 448 23.70 -2.57 -28.46
C THR A 448 22.55 -1.62 -28.84
N THR A 449 21.40 -1.70 -28.16
CA THR A 449 20.29 -0.79 -28.44
C THR A 449 20.49 0.54 -27.72
N TYR A 450 20.24 1.64 -28.41
CA TYR A 450 20.28 2.97 -27.80
C TYR A 450 19.10 3.19 -26.87
N ARG A 451 19.36 3.53 -25.62
CA ARG A 451 18.35 3.82 -24.58
C ARG A 451 18.77 4.99 -23.72
N SER A 452 17.81 5.52 -23.01
CA SER A 452 18.05 6.54 -21.99
C SER A 452 18.86 5.99 -20.82
N VAL A 453 19.53 6.88 -20.10
CA VAL A 453 20.28 6.57 -18.88
C VAL A 453 19.73 7.42 -17.75
N ARG A 454 19.54 6.80 -16.60
CA ARG A 454 19.17 7.47 -15.37
C ARG A 454 20.30 7.32 -14.35
N PRO A 455 21.25 8.27 -14.28
CA PRO A 455 22.40 8.16 -13.39
C PRO A 455 22.01 8.09 -11.92
N CYS A 456 22.80 7.36 -11.15
CA CYS A 456 22.80 7.34 -9.70
C CYS A 456 24.15 7.80 -9.16
N ILE A 457 24.16 8.59 -8.11
CA ILE A 457 25.35 9.09 -7.43
C ILE A 457 25.21 8.89 -5.92
N ALA A 458 26.30 9.07 -5.19
CA ALA A 458 26.27 9.06 -3.74
C ALA A 458 27.01 10.26 -3.15
N ILE A 459 26.50 10.79 -2.03
CA ILE A 459 27.16 11.75 -1.17
C ILE A 459 27.31 11.18 0.24
N SER A 460 28.35 11.59 0.96
CA SER A 460 28.53 11.17 2.34
C SER A 460 27.44 11.75 3.24
N LYS A 461 27.15 11.06 4.38
CA LYS A 461 26.25 11.62 5.42
C LYS A 461 26.74 12.98 5.94
N GLU A 462 28.07 13.20 6.00
CA GLU A 462 28.63 14.48 6.38
C GLU A 462 28.28 15.59 5.37
N SER A 463 28.38 15.31 4.07
CA SER A 463 27.98 16.26 3.01
C SER A 463 26.47 16.50 3.03
N ALA A 464 25.69 15.46 3.26
CA ALA A 464 24.22 15.55 3.36
C ALA A 464 23.77 16.44 4.53
N ASN A 465 24.44 16.38 5.68
CA ASN A 465 24.15 17.22 6.85
C ASN A 465 24.40 18.72 6.62
N LYS A 466 25.15 19.08 5.58
CA LYS A 466 25.40 20.48 5.18
C LYS A 466 24.31 21.04 4.26
N LEU A 467 23.43 20.18 3.76
CA LEU A 467 22.30 20.61 2.92
C LEU A 467 21.28 21.38 3.77
N LYS A 468 20.68 22.40 3.18
CA LYS A 468 19.61 23.21 3.77
C LYS A 468 18.31 22.97 3.03
N TYR A 469 17.23 22.77 3.78
CA TYR A 469 15.89 22.65 3.21
C TYR A 469 15.32 24.05 2.92
N ALA A 470 14.94 24.27 1.68
CA ALA A 470 14.26 25.48 1.25
C ALA A 470 13.42 25.20 -0.02
N ASP A 471 12.21 25.73 -0.07
CA ASP A 471 11.30 25.63 -1.22
C ASP A 471 11.03 24.18 -1.68
N GLY A 472 10.88 23.25 -0.73
CA GLY A 472 10.61 21.84 -1.03
C GLY A 472 11.83 21.02 -1.46
N LEU A 473 13.04 21.59 -1.42
CA LEU A 473 14.29 20.96 -1.88
C LEU A 473 15.39 21.11 -0.83
N PHE A 474 16.27 20.11 -0.77
CA PHE A 474 17.55 20.22 -0.07
C PHE A 474 18.59 20.81 -1.03
N LYS A 475 19.31 21.85 -0.61
CA LYS A 475 20.31 22.57 -1.42
C LYS A 475 21.62 22.68 -0.64
N VAL A 476 22.75 22.79 -1.34
CA VAL A 476 24.02 23.16 -0.72
C VAL A 476 23.82 24.53 -0.12
N GLY A 477 24.10 24.69 1.19
CA GLY A 477 24.07 26.00 1.84
C GLY A 477 25.10 26.92 1.22
N GLU A 478 24.71 28.16 0.95
CA GLU A 478 25.64 29.24 0.54
C GLU A 478 26.64 29.59 1.66
#